data_218c7021ea3847af8b1a3a23992e786b
#
_entry.id   218c7021ea3847af8b1a3a23992e786b
#
_cell.length_a   1.000
_cell.length_b   1.000
_cell.length_c   1.000
_cell.angle_alpha   90.00
_cell.angle_beta   90.00
_cell.angle_gamma   90.00
#
_symmetry.space_group_name_H-M   'P 1'
#
loop_
_entity.id
_entity.type
_entity.pdbx_description
1 polymer ?
#
loop_
_entity_poly.entity_id
_entity_poly.type
_entity_poly.pdbx_seq_one_letter_code
_entity_poly.pdbx_strand_id
1 'polypeptide(L)'
;MGCMSETTLYDPQTRCPCTSGEVYSACCGRYLGEFAASGTLNAPTPLALMRSRFTAFALHDAPYLLASWHPHTRPAELTLDETLRWYRLDILGSSGGPFDAAGTVEFVAYYRSVPGTPAEERVKGAMHEKSRFEKVHGTWYYLDGEVS
;
A
#
# COMPACT_ATOMS: atom_id res chain seq x y z
N MET A 1 16.70 6.03 22.50
CA MET A 1 16.48 5.73 21.93
C MET A 1 16.08 5.20 21.29
N GLY A 2 16.02 5.20 20.97
CA GLY A 2 15.53 4.61 20.33
C GLY A 2 15.33 4.45 19.59
N CYS A 3 15.21 4.14 19.27
CA CYS A 3 15.05 3.89 18.46
C CYS A 3 14.52 3.60 17.71
N MET A 4 14.32 3.77 17.48
CA MET A 4 13.85 3.64 16.70
C MET A 4 13.67 3.26 15.83
N SER A 5 13.49 3.03 15.57
CA SER A 5 13.36 2.75 14.79
C SER A 5 13.59 2.78 13.83
N GLU A 6 13.81 2.48 13.54
CA GLU A 6 14.16 2.54 12.51
C GLU A 6 13.55 2.17 11.55
N THR A 7 13.05 1.61 11.70
CA THR A 7 12.37 0.99 10.84
C THR A 7 11.69 1.78 10.03
N THR A 8 11.11 2.46 10.46
CA THR A 8 10.35 3.15 9.82
C THR A 8 11.00 4.09 9.09
N LEU A 9 12.10 3.85 8.87
CA LEU A 9 12.83 4.92 8.49
C LEU A 9 13.11 4.97 7.06
N TYR A 10 12.08 4.81 6.21
CA TYR A 10 12.17 5.21 4.83
C TYR A 10 12.40 6.72 4.81
N ASP A 11 13.41 7.18 4.08
CA ASP A 11 13.78 8.60 4.04
C ASP A 11 12.60 9.42 3.54
N PRO A 12 12.07 10.36 4.34
CA PRO A 12 10.89 11.12 3.95
C PRO A 12 11.09 12.01 2.74
N GLN A 13 12.34 12.33 2.38
CA GLN A 13 12.61 13.16 1.21
C GLN A 13 12.85 12.35 -0.05
N THR A 14 12.88 11.02 0.03
CA THR A 14 13.02 10.15 -1.12
C THR A 14 11.67 10.04 -1.84
N ARG A 15 11.70 9.76 -3.14
CA ARG A 15 10.48 9.55 -3.90
C ARG A 15 9.67 8.43 -3.27
N CYS A 16 8.35 8.63 -3.23
CA CYS A 16 7.46 7.65 -2.62
C CYS A 16 7.51 6.33 -3.40
N PRO A 17 7.54 5.18 -2.70
CA PRO A 17 7.51 3.89 -3.38
C PRO A 17 6.33 3.69 -4.31
N CYS A 18 5.22 4.42 -4.11
CA CYS A 18 4.04 4.26 -4.95
C CYS A 18 4.21 4.85 -6.35
N THR A 19 5.36 5.44 -6.62
CA THR A 19 5.74 6.00 -7.92
C THR A 19 4.84 7.13 -8.41
N SER A 20 4.22 7.85 -7.46
CA SER A 20 3.42 9.02 -7.81
C SER A 20 4.27 10.18 -8.32
N GLY A 21 5.56 10.16 -8.01
CA GLY A 21 6.46 11.28 -8.33
C GLY A 21 6.69 12.22 -7.18
N GLU A 22 5.90 12.12 -6.11
CA GLU A 22 6.06 12.95 -4.93
C GLU A 22 7.08 12.34 -3.96
N VAL A 23 7.62 13.16 -3.06
CA VAL A 23 8.46 12.62 -2.01
C VAL A 23 7.56 11.91 -0.99
N TYR A 24 8.14 10.95 -0.29
CA TYR A 24 7.39 10.09 0.62
C TYR A 24 6.58 10.89 1.66
N SER A 25 7.20 11.88 2.29
CA SER A 25 6.53 12.66 3.35
C SER A 25 5.33 13.47 2.83
N ALA A 26 5.30 13.77 1.54
CA ALA A 26 4.18 14.50 0.93
C ALA A 26 3.21 13.56 0.22
N CYS A 27 3.41 12.26 0.34
CA CYS A 27 2.59 11.25 -0.32
C CYS A 27 2.16 10.20 0.69
N CYS A 28 2.54 8.93 0.49
CA CYS A 28 2.08 7.85 1.35
C CYS A 28 2.59 7.95 2.79
N GLY A 29 3.71 8.66 3.00
CA GLY A 29 4.23 8.85 4.35
C GLY A 29 3.26 9.57 5.28
N ARG A 30 2.35 10.38 4.72
CA ARG A 30 1.32 11.04 5.52
C ARG A 30 0.40 10.00 6.18
N TYR A 31 0.05 8.95 5.43
CA TYR A 31 -0.90 7.95 5.92
C TYR A 31 -0.22 6.89 6.78
N LEU A 32 0.91 6.38 6.33
CA LEU A 32 1.65 5.39 7.10
C LEU A 32 2.21 5.98 8.38
N GLY A 33 2.68 7.24 8.33
CA GLY A 33 3.21 7.92 9.50
C GLY A 33 2.13 8.19 10.54
N GLU A 34 0.95 8.64 10.10
CA GLU A 34 -0.14 8.89 11.02
C GLU A 34 -0.60 7.59 11.68
N PHE A 35 -0.70 6.52 10.90
CA PHE A 35 -1.08 5.23 11.46
C PHE A 35 -0.05 4.75 12.48
N ALA A 36 1.23 4.89 12.18
CA ALA A 36 2.29 4.47 13.10
C ALA A 36 2.24 5.28 14.40
N ALA A 37 1.89 6.57 14.30
CA ALA A 37 1.88 7.45 15.47
C ALA A 37 0.63 7.31 16.31
N SER A 38 -0.54 7.11 15.69
CA SER A 38 -1.81 7.18 16.42
C SER A 38 -2.77 6.03 16.15
N GLY A 39 -2.45 5.14 15.20
CA GLY A 39 -3.36 4.07 14.81
C GLY A 39 -4.49 4.53 13.90
N THR A 40 -4.46 5.79 13.46
CA THR A 40 -5.54 6.35 12.66
C THR A 40 -5.32 6.11 11.17
N LEU A 41 -6.39 5.69 10.48
CA LEU A 41 -6.38 5.53 9.03
C LEU A 41 -7.07 6.76 8.45
N ASN A 42 -6.33 7.55 7.67
CA ASN A 42 -6.86 8.83 7.19
C ASN A 42 -6.75 9.06 5.68
N ALA A 43 -6.59 8.00 4.89
CA ALA A 43 -6.59 8.16 3.45
C ALA A 43 -7.97 8.66 2.99
N PRO A 44 -8.05 9.77 2.26
CA PRO A 44 -9.33 10.42 1.97
C PRO A 44 -10.11 9.81 0.81
N THR A 45 -9.49 8.97 0.00
CA THR A 45 -10.14 8.38 -1.18
C THR A 45 -9.62 6.96 -1.40
N PRO A 46 -10.35 6.14 -2.18
CA PRO A 46 -9.82 4.82 -2.56
C PRO A 46 -8.46 4.89 -3.23
N LEU A 47 -8.24 5.88 -4.10
CA LEU A 47 -6.95 6.01 -4.77
C LEU A 47 -5.82 6.28 -3.78
N ALA A 48 -6.04 7.19 -2.84
CA ALA A 48 -5.02 7.49 -1.83
C ALA A 48 -4.75 6.25 -0.97
N LEU A 49 -5.80 5.51 -0.62
CA LEU A 49 -5.63 4.28 0.15
C LEU A 49 -4.86 3.23 -0.64
N MET A 50 -5.18 3.04 -1.93
CA MET A 50 -4.49 2.05 -2.75
C MET A 50 -3.00 2.36 -2.84
N ARG A 51 -2.65 3.63 -3.08
CA ARG A 51 -1.25 4.03 -3.15
C ARG A 51 -0.53 3.76 -1.83
N SER A 52 -1.18 4.07 -0.70
CA SER A 52 -0.56 3.85 0.60
C SER A 52 -0.39 2.36 0.91
N ARG A 53 -1.35 1.52 0.48
CA ARG A 53 -1.24 0.07 0.66
C ARG A 53 -0.11 -0.50 -0.19
N PHE A 54 0.05 0.00 -1.45
CA PHE A 54 1.18 -0.42 -2.27
C PHE A 54 2.50 -0.09 -1.58
N THR A 55 2.62 1.13 -1.03
CA THR A 55 3.82 1.52 -0.30
C THR A 55 4.04 0.64 0.92
N ALA A 56 2.95 0.27 1.62
CA ALA A 56 3.06 -0.62 2.76
C ALA A 56 3.58 -2.00 2.34
N PHE A 57 3.16 -2.52 1.17
CA PHE A 57 3.75 -3.76 0.65
C PHE A 57 5.23 -3.56 0.36
N ALA A 58 5.60 -2.44 -0.26
CA ALA A 58 7.00 -2.18 -0.61
C ALA A 58 7.89 -2.05 0.63
N LEU A 59 7.35 -1.52 1.72
CA LEU A 59 8.09 -1.33 2.97
C LEU A 59 7.84 -2.43 4.00
N HIS A 60 7.07 -3.46 3.64
CA HIS A 60 6.74 -4.60 4.51
C HIS A 60 6.01 -4.17 5.79
N ASP A 61 5.07 -3.23 5.65
CA ASP A 61 4.27 -2.73 6.77
C ASP A 61 2.99 -3.54 6.90
N ALA A 62 3.09 -4.75 7.41
CA ALA A 62 1.93 -5.62 7.57
C ALA A 62 0.86 -5.04 8.49
N PRO A 63 1.20 -4.38 9.62
CA PRO A 63 0.16 -3.78 10.45
C PRO A 63 -0.74 -2.80 9.71
N TYR A 64 -0.17 -1.94 8.84
CA TYR A 64 -0.97 -1.00 8.07
C TYR A 64 -1.89 -1.73 7.09
N LEU A 65 -1.36 -2.76 6.43
CA LEU A 65 -2.13 -3.55 5.47
C LEU A 65 -3.31 -4.23 6.16
N LEU A 66 -3.09 -4.83 7.32
CA LEU A 66 -4.17 -5.48 8.06
C LEU A 66 -5.19 -4.48 8.57
N ALA A 67 -4.74 -3.37 9.14
CA ALA A 67 -5.65 -2.37 9.69
C ALA A 67 -6.52 -1.74 8.60
N SER A 68 -5.96 -1.53 7.39
CA SER A 68 -6.68 -0.90 6.30
C SER A 68 -7.49 -1.90 5.46
N TRP A 69 -7.50 -3.16 5.84
CA TRP A 69 -8.30 -4.19 5.19
C TRP A 69 -9.68 -4.23 5.85
N HIS A 70 -10.73 -4.30 5.06
CA HIS A 70 -12.10 -4.28 5.57
C HIS A 70 -12.31 -5.40 6.59
N PRO A 71 -12.93 -5.12 7.74
CA PRO A 71 -13.11 -6.14 8.79
C PRO A 71 -13.78 -7.43 8.33
N HIS A 72 -14.69 -7.34 7.34
CA HIS A 72 -15.42 -8.52 6.87
C HIS A 72 -14.56 -9.43 5.97
N THR A 73 -13.50 -8.90 5.37
CA THR A 73 -12.66 -9.69 4.47
C THR A 73 -11.22 -9.81 4.96
N ARG A 74 -10.89 -9.15 6.06
CA ARG A 74 -9.54 -9.13 6.61
C ARG A 74 -9.11 -10.53 7.06
N PRO A 75 -7.92 -10.99 6.61
CA PRO A 75 -7.40 -12.26 7.12
C PRO A 75 -6.95 -12.12 8.57
N ALA A 76 -6.86 -13.25 9.28
CA ALA A 76 -6.41 -13.22 10.66
C ALA A 76 -4.97 -12.76 10.77
N GLU A 77 -4.14 -13.13 9.80
CA GLU A 77 -2.75 -12.71 9.77
C GLU A 77 -2.30 -12.59 8.33
N LEU A 78 -1.22 -11.84 8.12
CA LEU A 78 -0.69 -11.58 6.80
C LEU A 78 0.83 -11.77 6.83
N THR A 79 1.31 -12.68 5.98
CA THR A 79 2.74 -12.90 5.83
C THR A 79 3.16 -12.34 4.48
N LEU A 80 4.14 -11.44 4.48
CA LEU A 80 4.63 -10.82 3.25
C LEU A 80 5.83 -11.59 2.73
N ASP A 81 5.94 -11.67 1.40
CA ASP A 81 7.05 -12.37 0.76
C ASP A 81 8.26 -11.44 0.74
N GLU A 82 9.24 -11.73 1.59
CA GLU A 82 10.43 -10.89 1.73
C GLU A 82 11.43 -11.09 0.61
N THR A 83 11.19 -12.05 -0.29
CA THR A 83 12.08 -12.24 -1.44
C THR A 83 11.73 -11.34 -2.61
N LEU A 84 10.59 -10.66 -2.53
CA LEU A 84 10.12 -9.78 -3.59
C LEU A 84 10.12 -8.33 -3.17
N ARG A 85 10.38 -7.46 -4.16
CA ARG A 85 10.31 -6.02 -3.97
C ARG A 85 9.29 -5.47 -4.94
N TRP A 86 8.27 -4.77 -4.43
CA TRP A 86 7.31 -4.06 -5.26
C TRP A 86 7.93 -2.71 -5.58
N TYR A 87 8.07 -2.38 -6.87
CA TYR A 87 8.86 -1.21 -7.25
C TYR A 87 8.16 -0.21 -8.15
N ARG A 88 6.96 -0.53 -8.66
CA ARG A 88 6.24 0.39 -9.52
C ARG A 88 4.75 0.12 -9.46
N LEU A 89 3.96 1.19 -9.47
CA LEU A 89 2.50 1.11 -9.46
C LEU A 89 1.97 2.00 -10.58
N ASP A 90 1.22 1.42 -11.51
CA ASP A 90 0.55 2.17 -12.57
C ASP A 90 -0.95 2.15 -12.28
N ILE A 91 -1.54 3.31 -12.13
CA ILE A 91 -2.99 3.42 -11.91
C ILE A 91 -3.66 3.53 -13.28
N LEU A 92 -4.58 2.62 -13.55
CA LEU A 92 -5.30 2.60 -14.82
C LEU A 92 -6.64 3.34 -14.73
N GLY A 93 -7.25 3.37 -13.55
CA GLY A 93 -8.49 4.09 -13.35
C GLY A 93 -8.92 4.02 -11.90
N SER A 94 -9.77 4.95 -11.48
CA SER A 94 -10.26 4.94 -10.10
C SER A 94 -11.64 5.58 -10.05
N SER A 95 -12.41 5.22 -9.03
CA SER A 95 -13.69 5.85 -8.75
C SER A 95 -13.87 5.95 -7.24
N GLY A 96 -14.72 6.86 -6.81
CA GLY A 96 -14.97 7.08 -5.40
C GLY A 96 -14.28 8.33 -4.90
N GLY A 97 -15.07 9.32 -4.54
CA GLY A 97 -14.58 10.56 -3.97
C GLY A 97 -14.84 10.63 -2.49
N PRO A 98 -14.52 11.77 -1.85
CA PRO A 98 -14.63 11.90 -0.39
C PRO A 98 -16.05 11.72 0.15
N PHE A 99 -17.06 11.91 -0.71
CA PHE A 99 -18.45 11.81 -0.26
C PHE A 99 -19.12 10.50 -0.67
N ASP A 100 -18.39 9.61 -1.33
CA ASP A 100 -18.95 8.32 -1.74
C ASP A 100 -18.72 7.27 -0.66
N ALA A 101 -19.52 6.21 -0.66
CA ALA A 101 -19.40 5.13 0.30
C ALA A 101 -18.66 3.92 -0.29
N ALA A 102 -18.43 3.90 -1.59
CA ALA A 102 -17.75 2.80 -2.27
C ALA A 102 -16.94 3.35 -3.42
N GLY A 103 -15.90 2.61 -3.80
CA GLY A 103 -15.08 3.00 -4.93
C GLY A 103 -14.21 1.87 -5.42
N THR A 104 -13.52 2.09 -6.53
CA THR A 104 -12.66 1.09 -7.14
C THR A 104 -11.36 1.73 -7.57
N VAL A 105 -10.30 0.91 -7.66
CA VAL A 105 -9.04 1.33 -8.28
C VAL A 105 -8.55 0.16 -9.12
N GLU A 106 -8.29 0.44 -10.39
CA GLU A 106 -7.70 -0.55 -11.27
C GLU A 106 -6.24 -0.17 -11.49
N PHE A 107 -5.34 -1.14 -11.38
CA PHE A 107 -3.91 -0.85 -11.41
C PHE A 107 -3.09 -2.05 -11.85
N VAL A 108 -1.83 -1.77 -12.18
CA VAL A 108 -0.82 -2.81 -12.39
C VAL A 108 0.30 -2.53 -11.38
N ALA A 109 0.65 -3.54 -10.61
CA ALA A 109 1.74 -3.44 -9.64
C ALA A 109 2.87 -4.35 -10.10
N TYR A 110 4.09 -3.83 -10.10
CA TYR A 110 5.27 -4.53 -10.62
C TYR A 110 6.17 -4.98 -9.48
N TYR A 111 6.67 -6.22 -9.59
CA TYR A 111 7.56 -6.77 -8.57
C TYR A 111 8.75 -7.46 -9.22
N ARG A 112 9.80 -7.59 -8.43
CA ARG A 112 11.01 -8.31 -8.82
C ARG A 112 11.71 -8.80 -7.58
N SER A 113 12.64 -9.74 -7.78
CA SER A 113 13.42 -10.27 -6.65
C SER A 113 14.22 -9.17 -6.00
N VAL A 114 14.42 -9.29 -4.68
CA VAL A 114 15.24 -8.33 -3.92
C VAL A 114 16.69 -8.38 -4.42
N PRO A 115 17.46 -7.28 -4.26
CA PRO A 115 18.87 -7.25 -4.63
C PRO A 115 19.64 -8.38 -3.96
N GLY A 116 20.60 -8.95 -4.69
CA GLY A 116 21.40 -10.05 -4.16
C GLY A 116 20.86 -11.43 -4.43
N THR A 117 19.64 -11.54 -5.00
CA THR A 117 19.09 -12.83 -5.36
C THR A 117 19.94 -13.48 -6.47
N PRO A 118 20.33 -14.77 -6.32
CA PRO A 118 21.10 -15.45 -7.37
C PRO A 118 20.36 -15.39 -8.72
N ALA A 119 21.14 -15.25 -9.80
CA ALA A 119 20.58 -15.04 -11.13
C ALA A 119 19.56 -16.12 -11.53
N GLU A 120 19.84 -17.37 -11.18
CA GLU A 120 18.96 -18.47 -11.55
C GLU A 120 17.66 -18.50 -10.74
N GLU A 121 17.56 -17.71 -9.69
CA GLU A 121 16.37 -17.65 -8.85
C GLU A 121 15.58 -16.34 -9.02
N ARG A 122 16.07 -15.44 -9.90
CA ARG A 122 15.42 -14.15 -10.07
C ARG A 122 14.10 -14.26 -10.79
N VAL A 123 13.10 -13.52 -10.28
CA VAL A 123 11.80 -13.43 -10.92
C VAL A 123 11.46 -11.96 -11.10
N LYS A 124 10.57 -11.69 -12.04
CA LYS A 124 10.07 -10.35 -12.31
C LYS A 124 8.69 -10.50 -12.91
N GLY A 125 7.76 -9.68 -12.48
CA GLY A 125 6.41 -9.78 -12.99
C GLY A 125 5.56 -8.58 -12.68
N ALA A 126 4.30 -8.70 -13.06
CA ALA A 126 3.32 -7.65 -12.85
C ALA A 126 2.00 -8.30 -12.48
N MET A 127 1.25 -7.61 -11.62
CA MET A 127 -0.07 -8.05 -11.21
C MET A 127 -1.07 -6.98 -11.59
N HIS A 128 -2.08 -7.33 -12.39
CA HIS A 128 -3.15 -6.44 -12.76
C HIS A 128 -4.35 -6.78 -11.88
N GLU A 129 -4.88 -5.78 -11.19
CA GLU A 129 -6.00 -6.00 -10.29
C GLU A 129 -6.98 -4.84 -10.36
N LYS A 130 -8.26 -5.15 -10.18
CA LYS A 130 -9.26 -4.13 -9.94
C LYS A 130 -9.76 -4.33 -8.52
N SER A 131 -9.45 -3.40 -7.64
CA SER A 131 -9.76 -3.48 -6.22
C SER A 131 -11.01 -2.71 -5.90
N ARG A 132 -11.77 -3.22 -4.93
CA ARG A 132 -12.97 -2.55 -4.42
C ARG A 132 -12.70 -2.04 -3.01
N PHE A 133 -13.24 -0.86 -2.72
CA PHE A 133 -13.07 -0.19 -1.44
C PHE A 133 -14.43 0.24 -0.89
N GLU A 134 -14.55 0.24 0.42
CA GLU A 134 -15.78 0.64 1.08
C GLU A 134 -15.47 1.57 2.25
N LYS A 135 -16.30 2.59 2.41
CA LYS A 135 -16.16 3.53 3.53
C LYS A 135 -17.07 3.08 4.65
N VAL A 136 -16.51 2.90 5.84
CA VAL A 136 -17.27 2.51 7.04
C VAL A 136 -16.97 3.53 8.13
N HIS A 137 -18.01 4.18 8.62
CA HIS A 137 -17.86 5.22 9.65
C HIS A 137 -16.80 6.27 9.30
N GLY A 138 -16.82 6.69 8.03
CA GLY A 138 -15.93 7.73 7.56
C GLY A 138 -14.52 7.30 7.19
N THR A 139 -14.21 6.02 7.31
CA THR A 139 -12.87 5.50 7.01
C THR A 139 -12.93 4.56 5.81
N TRP A 140 -12.02 4.77 4.86
CA TRP A 140 -11.92 3.89 3.70
C TRP A 140 -11.14 2.63 4.02
N TYR A 141 -11.64 1.48 3.54
CA TYR A 141 -10.98 0.18 3.70
C TYR A 141 -10.92 -0.54 2.36
N TYR A 142 -9.86 -1.32 2.17
CA TYR A 142 -9.76 -2.23 1.03
C TYR A 142 -10.71 -3.42 1.30
N LEU A 143 -11.58 -3.71 0.36
CA LEU A 143 -12.57 -4.78 0.53
C LEU A 143 -12.06 -6.09 -0.10
N ASP A 144 -11.86 -6.08 -1.42
CA ASP A 144 -11.36 -7.23 -2.16
C ASP A 144 -10.92 -6.77 -3.55
N GLY A 145 -10.49 -7.70 -4.37
CA GLY A 145 -10.08 -7.36 -5.72
C GLY A 145 -10.14 -8.55 -6.65
N GLU A 146 -10.15 -8.25 -7.95
CA GLU A 146 -10.09 -9.26 -8.99
C GLU A 146 -8.77 -9.12 -9.72
N VAL A 147 -7.98 -10.19 -9.73
CA VAL A 147 -6.70 -10.25 -10.43
C VAL A 147 -6.92 -10.85 -11.80
N SER A 148 -6.34 -10.25 -12.82
CA SER A 148 -6.49 -10.75 -14.19
C SER A 148 -5.18 -10.81 -14.94
#